data_02277b36b0e88e18fed7561c8a0b5b93
#
_entry.id   02277b36b0e88e18fed7561c8a0b5b93
#
_cell.length_a   1.000
_cell.length_b   1.000
_cell.length_c   1.000
_cell.angle_alpha   90.00
_cell.angle_beta   90.00
_cell.angle_gamma   90.00
#
_symmetry.space_group_name_H-M   'P 1'
#
loop_
_entity.id
_entity.type
_entity.pdbx_description
1 polymer ?
#
loop_
_entity_poly.entity_id
_entity_poly.type
_entity_poly.pdbx_seq_one_letter_code
_entity_poly.pdbx_strand_id
1 'polypeptide(L)'
;WERARQAEGERVDVGVRLATGLVGRRREQLRAGGELGVHLEDAEGKEVTDAVAALGEVNARVMALARAQSQDIETRVREVGVEIIRGTGRLVSSSEVLVTTDTTQQSVSADVVLVATGATPRVMDSARPDGERILTWQQIYELEELPERLIVVGSGVTGAELAQAYLGLGAEVVLVSSRDRVLPGQDPDAATVI
;
A
#
# COMPACT_ATOMS: atom_id res chain seq x y z
N TRP A 1 17.07 20.87 0.92
CA TRP A 1 16.72 21.81 -0.15
C TRP A 1 17.50 21.54 -1.45
N GLU A 2 18.78 21.21 -1.42
CA GLU A 2 19.57 20.89 -2.60
C GLU A 2 19.19 19.57 -3.29
N ARG A 3 18.66 18.58 -2.56
CA ARG A 3 18.18 17.30 -3.15
C ARG A 3 16.88 17.41 -3.95
N ALA A 4 16.11 18.48 -3.80
CA ALA A 4 14.88 18.68 -4.56
C ALA A 4 15.11 19.21 -5.99
N ARG A 5 16.32 19.64 -6.32
CA ARG A 5 16.67 20.16 -7.66
C ARG A 5 17.01 19.10 -8.71
N GLN A 6 17.15 17.84 -8.33
CA GLN A 6 17.56 16.75 -9.26
C GLN A 6 16.43 15.89 -9.81
N ALA A 7 15.16 16.19 -9.45
CA ALA A 7 13.99 15.49 -10.00
C ALA A 7 13.36 16.27 -11.15
N GLU A 8 14.15 16.58 -12.20
CA GLU A 8 13.61 17.04 -13.48
C GLU A 8 13.16 15.84 -14.30
N GLY A 9 11.84 15.63 -14.41
CA GLY A 9 11.25 14.77 -15.44
C GLY A 9 10.29 13.66 -15.02
N GLU A 10 10.02 13.41 -13.74
CA GLU A 10 9.05 12.38 -13.36
C GLU A 10 7.62 12.94 -13.30
N ARG A 11 6.71 12.30 -14.06
CA ARG A 11 5.28 12.51 -13.96
C ARG A 11 4.82 12.02 -12.59
N VAL A 12 4.32 12.91 -11.76
CA VAL A 12 3.71 12.56 -10.48
C VAL A 12 2.21 12.49 -10.68
N ASP A 13 1.67 11.27 -10.77
CA ASP A 13 0.24 11.04 -10.64
C ASP A 13 -0.15 11.28 -9.18
N VAL A 14 -0.90 12.33 -8.92
CA VAL A 14 -1.43 12.64 -7.59
C VAL A 14 -2.61 11.71 -7.31
N GLY A 15 -2.31 10.51 -6.82
CA GLY A 15 -3.28 9.59 -6.26
C GLY A 15 -3.27 9.70 -4.73
N VAL A 16 -4.42 10.02 -4.12
CA VAL A 16 -4.59 9.93 -2.66
C VAL A 16 -4.48 8.47 -2.25
N ARG A 17 -3.46 8.12 -1.46
CA ARG A 17 -3.28 6.77 -0.91
C ARG A 17 -3.64 6.77 0.56
N LEU A 18 -4.64 5.98 0.91
CA LEU A 18 -4.99 5.67 2.29
C LEU A 18 -4.68 4.20 2.56
N ALA A 19 -3.85 3.95 3.55
CA ALA A 19 -3.68 2.64 4.13
C ALA A 19 -4.87 2.37 5.06
N THR A 20 -5.73 1.40 4.71
CA THR A 20 -6.79 0.94 5.60
C THR A 20 -6.40 -0.39 6.20
N GLY A 21 -6.19 -0.39 7.53
CA GLY A 21 -6.04 -1.62 8.29
C GLY A 21 -7.30 -2.48 8.24
N LEU A 22 -7.17 -3.72 7.83
CA LEU A 22 -8.22 -4.73 7.95
C LEU A 22 -8.30 -5.16 9.42
N VAL A 23 -9.37 -4.74 10.11
CA VAL A 23 -9.72 -5.29 11.43
C VAL A 23 -10.55 -6.55 11.23
N GLY A 24 -9.86 -7.69 11.16
CA GLY A 24 -10.48 -8.99 11.34
C GLY A 24 -10.54 -9.34 12.83
N ARG A 25 -11.71 -9.68 13.35
CA ARG A 25 -11.82 -10.17 14.74
C ARG A 25 -11.21 -11.57 14.81
N ARG A 26 -10.03 -11.66 15.42
CA ARG A 26 -9.39 -12.91 15.81
C ARG A 26 -10.00 -13.43 17.11
N ARG A 27 -10.50 -14.68 17.13
CA ARG A 27 -10.58 -15.46 18.36
C ARG A 27 -9.39 -16.42 18.36
N GLU A 28 -8.40 -16.09 19.17
CA GLU A 28 -7.30 -17.01 19.47
C GLU A 28 -7.73 -18.01 20.53
N GLN A 29 -7.54 -19.30 20.21
CA GLN A 29 -7.24 -20.30 21.23
C GLN A 29 -5.85 -20.85 20.92
N LEU A 30 -4.86 -20.34 21.63
CA LEU A 30 -3.51 -20.90 21.70
C LEU A 30 -3.57 -22.26 22.42
N ARG A 31 -3.38 -23.34 21.71
CA ARG A 31 -2.95 -24.62 22.30
C ARG A 31 -1.49 -24.84 21.91
N ALA A 32 -0.67 -25.08 22.94
CA ALA A 32 0.72 -25.43 22.81
C ALA A 32 0.89 -26.71 21.96
N GLY A 33 1.72 -26.66 20.92
CA GLY A 33 2.25 -27.78 20.17
C GLY A 33 1.28 -28.33 19.11
N GLY A 34 1.04 -27.64 18.01
CA GLY A 34 0.24 -28.14 16.91
C GLY A 34 0.09 -27.10 15.80
N GLU A 35 -0.06 -27.56 14.61
CA GLU A 35 -0.29 -26.79 13.38
C GLU A 35 -1.28 -25.64 13.61
N LEU A 36 -0.90 -24.44 13.15
CA LEU A 36 -1.78 -23.27 13.14
C LEU A 36 -2.85 -23.46 12.04
N GLY A 37 -3.92 -24.15 12.38
CA GLY A 37 -5.12 -24.22 11.55
C GLY A 37 -5.96 -22.96 11.78
N VAL A 38 -6.19 -22.17 10.75
CA VAL A 38 -7.22 -21.12 10.76
C VAL A 38 -8.56 -21.84 10.58
N HIS A 39 -9.36 -21.95 11.62
CA HIS A 39 -10.74 -22.45 11.50
C HIS A 39 -11.62 -21.32 10.95
N LEU A 40 -12.10 -21.48 9.73
CA LEU A 40 -13.10 -20.63 9.12
C LEU A 40 -14.44 -21.37 9.16
N GLU A 41 -15.48 -20.70 9.62
CA GLU A 41 -16.86 -21.17 9.55
C GLU A 41 -17.60 -20.37 8.48
N ASP A 42 -18.40 -21.04 7.65
CA ASP A 42 -19.32 -20.41 6.73
C ASP A 42 -20.50 -19.75 7.47
N ALA A 43 -21.43 -19.14 6.72
CA ALA A 43 -22.59 -18.46 7.30
C ALA A 43 -23.54 -19.42 8.06
N GLU A 44 -23.43 -20.70 7.82
CA GLU A 44 -24.20 -21.80 8.43
C GLU A 44 -23.44 -22.44 9.62
N GLY A 45 -22.23 -21.95 9.96
CA GLY A 45 -21.42 -22.47 11.08
C GLY A 45 -20.71 -23.79 10.77
N LYS A 46 -20.55 -24.13 9.48
CA LYS A 46 -19.82 -25.32 9.05
C LYS A 46 -18.35 -24.98 8.85
N GLU A 47 -17.49 -25.84 9.37
CA GLU A 47 -16.03 -25.71 9.20
C GLU A 47 -15.65 -25.75 7.71
N VAL A 48 -15.02 -24.67 7.23
CA VAL A 48 -14.52 -24.58 5.85
C VAL A 48 -13.08 -25.08 5.87
N THR A 49 -12.89 -26.35 5.54
CA THR A 49 -11.58 -27.01 5.57
C THR A 49 -10.72 -26.71 4.31
N ASP A 50 -11.32 -26.16 3.25
CA ASP A 50 -10.68 -25.95 1.94
C ASP A 50 -10.92 -24.55 1.34
N ALA A 51 -11.03 -23.50 2.18
CA ALA A 51 -11.12 -22.16 1.67
C ALA A 51 -9.76 -21.70 1.13
N VAL A 52 -9.46 -22.06 -0.11
CA VAL A 52 -8.44 -21.39 -0.90
C VAL A 52 -8.96 -19.98 -1.17
N ALA A 53 -8.35 -18.98 -0.53
CA ALA A 53 -8.70 -17.60 -0.83
C ALA A 53 -8.42 -17.34 -2.31
N ALA A 54 -9.46 -17.01 -3.09
CA ALA A 54 -9.29 -16.56 -4.46
C ALA A 54 -8.63 -15.17 -4.40
N LEU A 55 -7.31 -15.12 -4.46
CA LEU A 55 -6.52 -13.89 -4.28
C LEU A 55 -6.98 -12.79 -5.22
N GLY A 56 -7.29 -13.12 -6.48
CA GLY A 56 -7.82 -12.17 -7.45
C GLY A 56 -9.12 -11.49 -7.00
N GLU A 57 -10.03 -12.23 -6.37
CA GLU A 57 -11.27 -11.67 -5.81
C GLU A 57 -10.99 -10.76 -4.60
N VAL A 58 -10.07 -11.18 -3.73
CA VAL A 58 -9.63 -10.37 -2.57
C VAL A 58 -9.00 -9.06 -3.06
N ASN A 59 -8.07 -9.13 -4.00
CA ASN A 59 -7.42 -7.96 -4.57
C ASN A 59 -8.43 -7.04 -5.30
N ALA A 60 -9.32 -7.59 -6.10
CA ALA A 60 -10.38 -6.83 -6.76
C ALA A 60 -11.27 -6.08 -5.76
N ARG A 61 -11.64 -6.74 -4.65
CA ARG A 61 -12.41 -6.11 -3.57
C ARG A 61 -11.63 -5.00 -2.87
N VAL A 62 -10.35 -5.23 -2.53
CA VAL A 62 -9.48 -4.23 -1.90
C VAL A 62 -9.35 -3.00 -2.80
N MET A 63 -9.11 -3.21 -4.09
CA MET A 63 -8.99 -2.13 -5.07
C MET A 63 -10.31 -1.38 -5.28
N ALA A 64 -11.45 -2.07 -5.26
CA ALA A 64 -12.77 -1.42 -5.34
C ALA A 64 -13.04 -0.53 -4.11
N LEU A 65 -12.73 -1.01 -2.91
CA LEU A 65 -12.85 -0.24 -1.67
C LEU A 65 -11.93 0.99 -1.68
N ALA A 66 -10.68 0.84 -2.12
CA ALA A 66 -9.73 1.94 -2.23
C ALA A 66 -10.22 3.04 -3.20
N ARG A 67 -10.80 2.62 -4.34
CA ARG A 67 -11.38 3.56 -5.32
C ARG A 67 -12.61 4.28 -4.74
N ALA A 68 -13.52 3.56 -4.09
CA ALA A 68 -14.70 4.14 -3.47
C ALA A 68 -14.30 5.17 -2.39
N GLN A 69 -13.33 4.84 -1.56
CA GLN A 69 -12.82 5.75 -0.54
C GLN A 69 -12.15 7.00 -1.14
N SER A 70 -11.38 6.84 -2.22
CA SER A 70 -10.77 7.96 -2.94
C SER A 70 -11.84 8.91 -3.51
N GLN A 71 -12.92 8.37 -4.07
CA GLN A 71 -14.05 9.16 -4.58
C GLN A 71 -14.79 9.90 -3.47
N ASP A 72 -15.02 9.25 -2.33
CA ASP A 72 -15.67 9.86 -1.17
C ASP A 72 -14.83 11.03 -0.62
N ILE A 73 -13.52 10.86 -0.52
CA ILE A 73 -12.60 11.93 -0.12
C ILE A 73 -12.66 13.10 -1.12
N GLU A 74 -12.61 12.81 -2.42
CA GLU A 74 -12.71 13.86 -3.44
C GLU A 74 -14.02 14.65 -3.30
N THR A 75 -15.13 13.95 -3.07
CA THR A 75 -16.43 14.58 -2.85
C THR A 75 -16.41 15.51 -1.64
N ARG A 76 -15.94 15.03 -0.50
CA ARG A 76 -15.86 15.83 0.73
C ARG A 76 -14.93 17.04 0.59
N VAL A 77 -13.82 16.89 -0.10
CA VAL A 77 -12.87 17.99 -0.36
C VAL A 77 -13.55 19.08 -1.20
N ARG A 78 -14.35 18.70 -2.20
CA ARG A 78 -15.13 19.66 -3.01
C ARG A 78 -16.24 20.33 -2.20
N GLU A 79 -16.95 19.58 -1.35
CA GLU A 79 -18.04 20.11 -0.50
C GLU A 79 -17.56 21.21 0.44
N VAL A 80 -16.31 21.16 0.90
CA VAL A 80 -15.70 22.22 1.72
C VAL A 80 -15.11 23.37 0.89
N GLY A 81 -15.35 23.40 -0.42
CA GLY A 81 -14.97 24.50 -1.31
C GLY A 81 -13.52 24.44 -1.84
N VAL A 82 -12.85 23.30 -1.70
CA VAL A 82 -11.50 23.13 -2.28
C VAL A 82 -11.63 22.78 -3.77
N GLU A 83 -10.93 23.54 -4.61
CA GLU A 83 -10.81 23.23 -6.02
C GLU A 83 -9.81 22.08 -6.25
N ILE A 84 -10.19 21.10 -7.06
CA ILE A 84 -9.34 19.99 -7.44
C ILE A 84 -9.05 20.10 -8.93
N ILE A 85 -7.78 20.30 -9.27
CA ILE A 85 -7.29 20.36 -10.65
C ILE A 85 -6.55 19.05 -10.95
N ARG A 86 -7.05 18.28 -11.90
CA ARG A 86 -6.41 17.03 -12.33
C ARG A 86 -5.33 17.33 -13.35
N GLY A 87 -4.10 16.90 -13.09
CA GLY A 87 -2.96 17.16 -13.97
C GLY A 87 -1.63 16.95 -13.25
N THR A 88 -0.57 17.33 -13.92
CA THR A 88 0.80 17.32 -13.36
C THR A 88 1.16 18.70 -12.82
N GLY A 89 1.47 18.78 -11.54
CA GLY A 89 1.93 20.00 -10.88
C GLY A 89 3.46 20.08 -10.88
N ARG A 90 4.01 21.23 -11.25
CA ARG A 90 5.42 21.57 -11.15
C ARG A 90 5.60 22.87 -10.37
N LEU A 91 6.37 22.81 -9.28
CA LEU A 91 6.70 24.00 -8.51
C LEU A 91 7.63 24.92 -9.31
N VAL A 92 7.16 26.12 -9.61
CA VAL A 92 7.91 27.15 -10.36
C VAL A 92 8.66 28.07 -9.41
N SER A 93 8.01 28.41 -8.30
CA SER A 93 8.59 29.21 -7.22
C SER A 93 8.04 28.73 -5.87
N SER A 94 8.40 29.38 -4.77
CA SER A 94 7.85 29.09 -3.44
C SER A 94 6.34 29.36 -3.32
N SER A 95 5.76 30.11 -4.25
CA SER A 95 4.36 30.56 -4.23
C SER A 95 3.61 30.31 -5.55
N GLU A 96 4.21 29.55 -6.48
CA GLU A 96 3.62 29.33 -7.79
C GLU A 96 3.80 27.89 -8.26
N VAL A 97 2.70 27.26 -8.68
CA VAL A 97 2.66 25.92 -9.23
C VAL A 97 2.11 25.98 -10.65
N LEU A 98 2.88 25.49 -11.62
CA LEU A 98 2.42 25.28 -12.98
C LEU A 98 1.70 23.93 -13.05
N VAL A 99 0.42 23.96 -13.42
CA VAL A 99 -0.40 22.77 -13.61
C VAL A 99 -0.57 22.50 -15.10
N THR A 100 -0.18 21.31 -15.54
CA THR A 100 -0.35 20.83 -16.91
C THR A 100 -1.41 19.73 -16.91
N THR A 101 -2.48 19.95 -17.65
CA THR A 101 -3.53 18.97 -17.92
C THR A 101 -3.35 18.42 -19.35
N ASP A 102 -4.21 17.52 -19.78
CA ASP A 102 -4.17 16.99 -21.16
C ASP A 102 -4.41 18.07 -22.23
N THR A 103 -5.09 19.15 -21.86
CA THR A 103 -5.54 20.18 -22.83
C THR A 103 -5.01 21.57 -22.53
N THR A 104 -4.57 21.83 -21.31
CA THR A 104 -4.21 23.19 -20.88
C THR A 104 -2.98 23.21 -19.98
N GLN A 105 -2.38 24.37 -19.88
CA GLN A 105 -1.37 24.69 -18.90
C GLN A 105 -1.75 25.99 -18.19
N GLN A 106 -1.76 25.98 -16.87
CA GLN A 106 -2.12 27.17 -16.09
C GLN A 106 -1.20 27.32 -14.89
N SER A 107 -0.97 28.55 -14.49
CA SER A 107 -0.22 28.89 -13.29
C SER A 107 -1.18 29.17 -12.14
N VAL A 108 -0.92 28.55 -11.00
CA VAL A 108 -1.70 28.73 -9.76
C VAL A 108 -0.79 29.34 -8.71
N SER A 109 -1.17 30.51 -8.21
CA SER A 109 -0.44 31.21 -7.14
C SER A 109 -1.04 30.85 -5.78
N ALA A 110 -0.20 30.71 -4.75
CA ALA A 110 -0.61 30.42 -3.39
C ALA A 110 0.36 31.06 -2.38
N ASP A 111 -0.16 31.47 -1.24
CA ASP A 111 0.66 32.00 -0.13
C ASP A 111 1.53 30.88 0.51
N VAL A 112 1.00 29.64 0.51
CA VAL A 112 1.67 28.46 1.03
C VAL A 112 1.42 27.29 0.10
N VAL A 113 2.47 26.55 -0.25
CA VAL A 113 2.39 25.33 -1.05
C VAL A 113 2.74 24.12 -0.18
N LEU A 114 1.78 23.22 -0.01
CA LEU A 114 1.99 21.91 0.64
C LEU A 114 2.32 20.86 -0.42
N VAL A 115 3.52 20.27 -0.34
CA VAL A 115 3.94 19.17 -1.20
C VAL A 115 3.58 17.84 -0.54
N ALA A 116 2.57 17.15 -1.08
CA ALA A 116 2.04 15.88 -0.58
C ALA A 116 1.96 14.82 -1.70
N THR A 117 3.02 14.72 -2.49
CA THR A 117 3.07 13.89 -3.71
C THR A 117 3.28 12.39 -3.45
N GLY A 118 3.40 11.99 -2.20
CA GLY A 118 3.65 10.61 -1.80
C GLY A 118 5.10 10.18 -2.05
N ALA A 119 5.30 8.87 -2.17
CA ALA A 119 6.60 8.27 -2.42
C ALA A 119 6.49 7.08 -3.36
N THR A 120 7.53 6.85 -4.16
CA THR A 120 7.68 5.66 -4.99
C THR A 120 8.52 4.61 -4.25
N PRO A 121 8.29 3.31 -4.50
CA PRO A 121 9.13 2.25 -3.97
C PRO A 121 10.59 2.44 -4.39
N ARG A 122 11.51 2.18 -3.46
CA ARG A 122 12.93 2.12 -3.81
C ARG A 122 13.19 0.90 -4.70
N VAL A 123 13.78 1.12 -5.84
CA VAL A 123 14.25 0.06 -6.74
C VAL A 123 15.72 -0.22 -6.44
N MET A 124 16.03 -1.50 -6.21
CA MET A 124 17.41 -1.97 -6.06
C MET A 124 17.94 -2.42 -7.42
N ASP A 125 19.15 -2.03 -7.79
CA ASP A 125 19.74 -2.42 -9.08
C ASP A 125 19.93 -3.93 -9.23
N SER A 126 20.16 -4.64 -8.11
CA SER A 126 20.30 -6.09 -8.05
C SER A 126 18.97 -6.86 -8.08
N ALA A 127 17.83 -6.18 -7.95
CA ALA A 127 16.50 -6.80 -7.90
C ALA A 127 15.46 -5.81 -8.45
N ARG A 128 15.60 -5.47 -9.74
CA ARG A 128 14.65 -4.59 -10.42
C ARG A 128 13.33 -5.32 -10.62
N PRO A 129 12.20 -4.65 -10.31
CA PRO A 129 10.89 -5.21 -10.59
C PRO A 129 10.74 -5.53 -12.08
N ASP A 130 10.31 -6.75 -12.37
CA ASP A 130 10.06 -7.27 -13.74
C ASP A 130 8.55 -7.41 -14.03
N GLY A 131 7.72 -7.25 -13.00
CA GLY A 131 6.27 -7.39 -13.11
C GLY A 131 5.76 -8.84 -13.05
N GLU A 132 6.66 -9.82 -12.95
CA GLU A 132 6.33 -11.24 -12.93
C GLU A 132 6.76 -11.91 -11.62
N ARG A 133 8.05 -11.90 -11.32
CA ARG A 133 8.64 -12.56 -10.13
C ARG A 133 9.19 -11.58 -9.11
N ILE A 134 9.63 -10.43 -9.55
CA ILE A 134 10.10 -9.34 -8.70
C ILE A 134 9.10 -8.21 -8.83
N LEU A 135 8.35 -7.98 -7.75
CA LEU A 135 7.24 -7.05 -7.72
C LEU A 135 7.51 -5.90 -6.78
N THR A 136 6.96 -4.73 -7.09
CA THR A 136 6.78 -3.68 -6.11
C THR A 136 5.56 -4.01 -5.24
N TRP A 137 5.47 -3.36 -4.07
CA TRP A 137 4.30 -3.53 -3.21
C TRP A 137 2.98 -3.10 -3.87
N GLN A 138 3.01 -2.27 -4.91
CA GLN A 138 1.83 -1.91 -5.69
C GLN A 138 1.36 -3.05 -6.58
N GLN A 139 2.30 -3.71 -7.25
CA GLN A 139 2.02 -4.78 -8.20
C GLN A 139 1.49 -6.04 -7.51
N ILE A 140 1.73 -6.20 -6.21
CA ILE A 140 1.22 -7.36 -5.48
C ILE A 140 -0.33 -7.41 -5.44
N TYR A 141 -0.99 -6.26 -5.58
CA TYR A 141 -2.45 -6.18 -5.69
C TYR A 141 -2.99 -6.51 -7.09
N GLU A 142 -2.10 -6.79 -8.05
CA GLU A 142 -2.44 -7.22 -9.41
C GLU A 142 -2.32 -8.75 -9.55
N LEU A 143 -1.85 -9.45 -8.51
CA LEU A 143 -1.78 -10.90 -8.52
C LEU A 143 -3.18 -11.52 -8.50
N GLU A 144 -3.40 -12.47 -9.40
CA GLU A 144 -4.65 -13.23 -9.51
C GLU A 144 -4.60 -14.54 -8.69
N GLU A 145 -3.40 -15.12 -8.57
CA GLU A 145 -3.18 -16.39 -7.89
C GLU A 145 -2.28 -16.20 -6.66
N LEU A 146 -2.58 -16.96 -5.59
CA LEU A 146 -1.75 -16.97 -4.39
C LEU A 146 -0.44 -17.70 -4.68
N PRO A 147 0.73 -17.06 -4.50
CA PRO A 147 1.99 -17.73 -4.68
C PRO A 147 2.20 -18.76 -3.55
N GLU A 148 2.77 -19.92 -3.88
CA GLU A 148 3.16 -20.92 -2.87
C GLU A 148 4.11 -20.30 -1.84
N ARG A 149 5.08 -19.50 -2.33
CA ARG A 149 6.07 -18.82 -1.49
C ARG A 149 6.23 -17.36 -1.89
N LEU A 150 6.16 -16.46 -0.92
CA LEU A 150 6.41 -15.04 -1.07
C LEU A 150 7.65 -14.62 -0.27
N ILE A 151 8.62 -14.01 -0.93
CA ILE A 151 9.77 -13.37 -0.26
C ILE A 151 9.51 -11.88 -0.20
N VAL A 152 9.36 -11.35 1.01
CA VAL A 152 9.16 -9.92 1.28
C VAL A 152 10.49 -9.28 1.67
N VAL A 153 10.98 -8.34 0.89
CA VAL A 153 12.23 -7.62 1.18
C VAL A 153 11.92 -6.25 1.78
N GLY A 154 12.20 -6.12 3.06
CA GLY A 154 11.96 -4.93 3.86
C GLY A 154 11.00 -5.20 5.02
N SER A 155 11.42 -4.88 6.23
CA SER A 155 10.68 -5.12 7.48
C SER A 155 10.02 -3.87 8.06
N GLY A 156 9.80 -2.85 7.23
CA GLY A 156 8.98 -1.70 7.58
C GLY A 156 7.48 -2.04 7.60
N VAL A 157 6.63 -1.05 7.87
CA VAL A 157 5.17 -1.24 8.02
C VAL A 157 4.58 -1.98 6.82
N THR A 158 4.81 -1.52 5.60
CA THR A 158 4.27 -2.16 4.39
C THR A 158 4.72 -3.62 4.25
N GLY A 159 6.02 -3.90 4.50
CA GLY A 159 6.55 -5.26 4.41
C GLY A 159 5.96 -6.18 5.47
N ALA A 160 5.85 -5.72 6.71
CA ALA A 160 5.26 -6.51 7.80
C ALA A 160 3.77 -6.78 7.56
N GLU A 161 3.00 -5.78 7.14
CA GLU A 161 1.57 -5.93 6.85
C GLU A 161 1.31 -6.90 5.69
N LEU A 162 2.06 -6.77 4.59
CA LEU A 162 1.92 -7.68 3.45
C LEU A 162 2.38 -9.10 3.78
N ALA A 163 3.49 -9.25 4.53
CA ALA A 163 3.96 -10.55 4.98
C ALA A 163 2.89 -11.26 5.82
N GLN A 164 2.29 -10.56 6.78
CA GLN A 164 1.22 -11.10 7.61
C GLN A 164 -0.04 -11.44 6.81
N ALA A 165 -0.44 -10.56 5.87
CA ALA A 165 -1.61 -10.79 5.04
C ALA A 165 -1.45 -12.05 4.18
N TYR A 166 -0.32 -12.20 3.49
CA TYR A 166 -0.08 -13.37 2.62
C TYR A 166 0.13 -14.66 3.41
N LEU A 167 0.76 -14.59 4.60
CA LEU A 167 0.81 -15.74 5.51
C LEU A 167 -0.60 -16.16 5.94
N GLY A 168 -1.47 -15.20 6.27
CA GLY A 168 -2.87 -15.45 6.63
C GLY A 168 -3.72 -16.00 5.48
N LEU A 169 -3.34 -15.75 4.22
CA LEU A 169 -3.96 -16.33 3.04
C LEU A 169 -3.45 -17.75 2.71
N GLY A 170 -2.40 -18.22 3.38
CA GLY A 170 -1.86 -19.57 3.23
C GLY A 170 -0.55 -19.66 2.42
N ALA A 171 0.06 -18.56 2.01
CA ALA A 171 1.38 -18.58 1.37
C ALA A 171 2.49 -18.86 2.40
N GLU A 172 3.53 -19.58 1.99
CA GLU A 172 4.79 -19.60 2.74
C GLU A 172 5.47 -18.23 2.61
N VAL A 173 5.75 -17.55 3.74
CA VAL A 173 6.31 -16.21 3.69
C VAL A 173 7.69 -16.14 4.32
N VAL A 174 8.65 -15.57 3.60
CA VAL A 174 10.00 -15.26 4.11
C VAL A 174 10.17 -13.75 4.12
N LEU A 175 10.29 -13.17 5.30
CA LEU A 175 10.56 -11.73 5.50
C LEU A 175 12.07 -11.49 5.63
N VAL A 176 12.66 -10.76 4.69
CA VAL A 176 14.07 -10.41 4.67
C VAL A 176 14.26 -8.97 5.15
N SER A 177 15.08 -8.80 6.17
CA SER A 177 15.38 -7.47 6.75
C SER A 177 16.88 -7.22 6.80
N SER A 178 17.28 -5.98 6.53
CA SER A 178 18.63 -5.49 6.83
C SER A 178 18.77 -5.00 8.29
N ARG A 179 17.70 -5.11 9.08
CA ARG A 179 17.63 -4.74 10.49
C ARG A 179 17.45 -5.98 11.34
N ASP A 180 17.80 -5.87 12.60
CA ASP A 180 17.74 -6.93 13.62
C ASP A 180 16.32 -7.22 14.12
N ARG A 181 15.34 -6.40 13.74
CA ARG A 181 13.93 -6.56 14.12
C ARG A 181 12.96 -6.09 13.03
N VAL A 182 11.75 -6.56 13.12
CA VAL A 182 10.61 -6.07 12.33
C VAL A 182 10.21 -4.67 12.85
N LEU A 183 9.67 -3.83 11.98
CA LEU A 183 9.23 -2.46 12.31
C LEU A 183 10.31 -1.62 13.03
N PRO A 184 11.53 -1.51 12.46
CA PRO A 184 12.68 -0.93 13.16
C PRO A 184 12.52 0.56 13.51
N GLY A 185 11.57 1.25 12.88
CA GLY A 185 11.24 2.66 13.15
C GLY A 185 10.10 2.87 14.15
N GLN A 186 9.52 1.78 14.68
CA GLN A 186 8.42 1.83 15.64
C GLN A 186 8.91 1.59 17.08
N ASP A 187 8.01 1.78 18.03
CA ASP A 187 8.27 1.48 19.44
C ASP A 187 8.78 0.04 19.61
N PRO A 188 9.89 -0.19 20.35
CA PRO A 188 10.47 -1.52 20.51
C PRO A 188 9.53 -2.54 21.13
N ASP A 189 8.73 -2.12 22.11
CA ASP A 189 7.80 -3.01 22.82
C ASP A 189 6.67 -3.43 21.89
N ALA A 190 6.13 -2.51 21.11
CA ALA A 190 5.12 -2.79 20.08
C ALA A 190 5.69 -3.71 18.98
N ALA A 191 6.91 -3.48 18.52
CA ALA A 191 7.56 -4.30 17.50
C ALA A 191 7.89 -5.73 17.99
N THR A 192 7.99 -5.96 19.30
CA THR A 192 8.26 -7.29 19.88
C THR A 192 7.01 -8.15 19.93
N VAL A 193 5.83 -7.55 19.90
CA VAL A 193 4.53 -8.26 19.91
C VAL A 193 4.16 -8.82 18.53
N ILE A 194 4.74 -8.25 17.48
CA ILE A 194 4.51 -8.62 16.07
C ILE A 194 5.51 -9.66 15.60
#